data_c3cd8634d99cb033fe638108b0bbe0d6
#
_entry.id   c3cd8634d99cb033fe638108b0bbe0d6
#
_cell.length_a   1.000
_cell.length_b   1.000
_cell.length_c   1.000
_cell.angle_alpha   90.00
_cell.angle_beta   90.00
_cell.angle_gamma   90.00
#
_symmetry.space_group_name_H-M   'P 1'
#
loop_
_entity.id
_entity.type
_entity.pdbx_description
1 polymer ?
#
loop_
_entity_poly.entity_id
_entity_poly.type
_entity_poly.pdbx_seq_one_letter_code
_entity_poly.pdbx_strand_id
1 'polypeptide(L)'
;MVQAVAGEVTVTVSVFDEDQAVVKVRAEAVVGAKPSPELFHHIATYSAEIGHLRAVEESDGTVTILLCHGLLGEFLNPAELRMTVVALALVADQIDDGLAERFGGTVHDASANLA
;
A
#
# COMPACT_ATOMS: atom_id res chain seq x y z
N MET A 1 3.90 14.03 6.36
CA MET A 1 3.18 12.96 5.67
C MET A 1 2.33 13.55 4.55
N VAL A 2 2.41 12.97 3.39
CA VAL A 2 1.66 13.41 2.21
C VAL A 2 0.86 12.24 1.67
N GLN A 3 -0.39 12.49 1.29
CA GLN A 3 -1.23 11.52 0.62
C GLN A 3 -1.52 11.96 -0.79
N ALA A 4 -1.55 11.00 -1.69
CA ALA A 4 -1.94 11.20 -3.08
C ALA A 4 -2.83 10.04 -3.52
N VAL A 5 -3.70 10.31 -4.49
CA VAL A 5 -4.52 9.26 -5.11
C VAL A 5 -4.06 9.12 -6.55
N ALA A 6 -3.69 7.89 -6.92
CA ALA A 6 -3.31 7.54 -8.27
C ALA A 6 -4.19 6.39 -8.73
N GLY A 7 -5.02 6.63 -9.76
CA GLY A 7 -6.05 5.69 -10.15
C GLY A 7 -7.08 5.52 -9.03
N GLU A 8 -7.33 4.28 -8.63
CA GLU A 8 -8.25 3.93 -7.55
C GLU A 8 -7.55 3.59 -6.23
N VAL A 9 -6.28 3.98 -6.10
CA VAL A 9 -5.45 3.62 -4.94
C VAL A 9 -5.00 4.87 -4.23
N THR A 10 -5.13 4.88 -2.90
CA THR A 10 -4.56 5.93 -2.05
C THR A 10 -3.11 5.57 -1.73
N VAL A 11 -2.21 6.48 -2.02
CA VAL A 11 -0.79 6.34 -1.70
C VAL A 11 -0.41 7.35 -0.63
N THR A 12 0.23 6.89 0.43
CA THR A 12 0.73 7.72 1.51
C THR A 12 2.25 7.74 1.49
N VAL A 13 2.83 8.93 1.53
CA VAL A 13 4.28 9.14 1.61
C VAL A 13 4.61 9.72 2.97
N SER A 14 5.48 9.04 3.70
CA SER A 14 5.90 9.46 5.05
C SER A 14 7.42 9.53 5.11
N VAL A 15 7.93 10.51 5.84
CA VAL A 15 9.37 10.67 6.06
C VAL A 15 9.67 10.39 7.53
N PHE A 16 10.63 9.51 7.77
CA PHE A 16 11.14 9.19 9.09
C PHE A 16 12.60 9.61 9.14
N ASP A 17 12.93 10.53 10.04
CA ASP A 17 14.25 11.13 10.14
C ASP A 17 14.79 10.93 11.57
N GLU A 18 15.33 9.75 11.84
CA GLU A 18 16.03 9.45 13.10
C GLU A 18 17.54 9.57 12.87
N ASP A 19 18.19 8.50 12.42
CA ASP A 19 19.62 8.50 12.08
C ASP A 19 19.86 8.77 10.61
N GLN A 20 18.96 8.28 9.76
CA GLN A 20 18.93 8.51 8.33
C GLN A 20 17.51 8.80 7.90
N ALA A 21 17.34 9.71 6.95
CA ALA A 21 16.03 9.97 6.38
C ALA A 21 15.58 8.75 5.56
N VAL A 22 14.45 8.19 5.93
CA VAL A 22 13.81 7.09 5.21
C VAL A 22 12.45 7.57 4.73
N VAL A 23 12.21 7.46 3.45
CA VAL A 23 10.92 7.78 2.85
C VAL A 23 10.16 6.47 2.64
N LYS A 24 8.99 6.34 3.27
CA LYS A 24 8.13 5.18 3.11
C LYS A 24 6.94 5.54 2.25
N VAL A 25 6.72 4.74 1.22
CA VAL A 25 5.58 4.87 0.32
C VAL A 25 4.67 3.67 0.56
N ARG A 26 3.40 3.94 0.83
CA ARG A 26 2.41 2.90 1.14
C ARG A 26 1.17 3.11 0.29
N ALA A 27 0.72 2.04 -0.34
CA ALA A 27 -0.53 2.04 -1.09
C ALA A 27 -1.52 1.10 -0.40
N GLU A 28 -2.74 1.58 -0.12
CA GLU A 28 -3.80 0.73 0.42
C GLU A 28 -4.40 -0.09 -0.72
N ALA A 29 -4.18 -1.41 -0.68
CA ALA A 29 -4.78 -2.31 -1.66
C ALA A 29 -6.20 -2.69 -1.25
N VAL A 30 -6.40 -3.11 0.00
CA VAL A 30 -7.72 -3.54 0.50
C VAL A 30 -7.89 -3.07 1.93
N VAL A 31 -9.08 -2.58 2.25
CA VAL A 31 -9.49 -2.22 3.60
C VAL A 31 -10.60 -3.15 4.05
N GLY A 32 -10.55 -3.63 5.28
CA GLY A 32 -11.61 -4.45 5.85
C GLY A 32 -11.55 -5.92 5.45
N ALA A 33 -10.38 -6.44 5.10
CA ALA A 33 -10.20 -7.86 4.83
C ALA A 33 -10.41 -8.68 6.10
N LYS A 34 -10.84 -9.92 5.95
CA LYS A 34 -11.03 -10.83 7.07
C LYS A 34 -9.71 -11.53 7.42
N PRO A 35 -9.27 -11.44 8.69
CA PRO A 35 -8.05 -12.14 9.08
C PRO A 35 -8.24 -13.66 8.98
N SER A 36 -7.25 -14.33 8.46
CA SER A 36 -7.21 -15.78 8.36
C SER A 36 -5.77 -16.25 8.19
N PRO A 37 -5.46 -17.51 8.55
CA PRO A 37 -4.14 -18.07 8.27
C PRO A 37 -3.77 -17.99 6.78
N GLU A 38 -4.75 -18.18 5.89
CA GLU A 38 -4.53 -18.08 4.44
C GLU A 38 -4.12 -16.68 4.01
N LEU A 39 -4.77 -15.65 4.57
CA LEU A 39 -4.44 -14.26 4.30
C LEU A 39 -2.99 -13.96 4.71
N PHE A 40 -2.62 -14.32 5.93
CA PHE A 40 -1.28 -14.03 6.44
C PHE A 40 -0.20 -14.83 5.70
N HIS A 41 -0.51 -16.06 5.32
CA HIS A 41 0.40 -16.85 4.50
C HIS A 41 0.60 -16.21 3.13
N HIS A 42 -0.48 -15.75 2.50
CA HIS A 42 -0.40 -15.06 1.21
C HIS A 42 0.47 -13.79 1.31
N ILE A 43 0.25 -12.97 2.34
CA ILE A 43 1.04 -11.75 2.55
C ILE A 43 2.51 -12.07 2.76
N ALA A 44 2.80 -13.09 3.56
CA ALA A 44 4.18 -13.47 3.89
C ALA A 44 4.94 -14.04 2.70
N THR A 45 4.25 -14.66 1.76
CA THR A 45 4.87 -15.37 0.63
C THR A 45 4.72 -14.67 -0.72
N TYR A 46 3.96 -13.57 -0.76
CA TYR A 46 3.74 -12.85 -2.01
C TYR A 46 5.02 -12.12 -2.44
N SER A 47 5.39 -12.33 -3.69
CA SER A 47 6.53 -11.64 -4.30
C SER A 47 6.02 -10.56 -5.25
N ALA A 48 6.10 -9.32 -4.82
CA ALA A 48 5.67 -8.18 -5.61
C ALA A 48 6.78 -7.71 -6.55
N GLU A 49 6.40 -7.10 -7.68
CA GLU A 49 7.36 -6.51 -8.61
C GLU A 49 8.10 -5.33 -7.97
N ILE A 50 7.43 -4.61 -7.08
CA ILE A 50 8.03 -3.53 -6.30
C ILE A 50 7.43 -3.57 -4.88
N GLY A 51 8.28 -3.40 -3.89
CA GLY A 51 7.86 -3.36 -2.50
C GLY A 51 7.44 -4.71 -1.95
N HIS A 52 6.64 -4.68 -0.91
CA HIS A 52 6.15 -5.88 -0.22
C HIS A 52 4.76 -5.64 0.35
N LEU A 53 4.00 -6.72 0.53
CA LEU A 53 2.71 -6.64 1.20
C LEU A 53 2.89 -6.61 2.71
N ARG A 54 1.99 -5.89 3.36
CA ARG A 54 1.94 -5.79 4.81
C ARG A 54 0.49 -5.83 5.28
N ALA A 55 0.25 -6.55 6.38
CA ALA A 55 -1.03 -6.56 7.06
C ALA A 55 -1.01 -5.57 8.23
N VAL A 56 -2.03 -4.75 8.32
CA VAL A 56 -2.27 -3.89 9.49
C VAL A 56 -3.60 -4.29 10.11
N GLU A 57 -3.55 -4.73 11.37
CA GLU A 57 -4.76 -5.09 12.11
C GLU A 57 -5.44 -3.81 12.60
N GLU A 58 -6.71 -3.68 12.27
CA GLU A 58 -7.50 -2.54 12.69
C GLU A 58 -8.24 -2.81 13.98
N SER A 59 -8.71 -1.74 14.64
CA SER A 59 -9.39 -1.86 15.94
C SER A 59 -10.70 -2.65 15.87
N ASP A 60 -11.31 -2.75 14.71
CA ASP A 60 -12.55 -3.53 14.50
C ASP A 60 -12.30 -5.00 14.20
N GLY A 61 -11.05 -5.46 14.25
CA GLY A 61 -10.67 -6.83 13.98
C GLY A 61 -10.46 -7.17 12.51
N THR A 62 -10.66 -6.22 11.61
CA THR A 62 -10.34 -6.42 10.19
C THR A 62 -8.88 -6.10 9.90
N VAL A 63 -8.46 -6.36 8.67
CA VAL A 63 -7.09 -6.15 8.21
C VAL A 63 -7.07 -5.22 7.02
N THR A 64 -6.19 -4.22 7.06
CA THR A 64 -5.84 -3.44 5.88
C THR A 64 -4.60 -4.05 5.24
N ILE A 65 -4.68 -4.30 3.93
CA ILE A 65 -3.56 -4.85 3.16
C ILE A 65 -2.88 -3.70 2.45
N LEU A 66 -1.61 -3.50 2.78
CA LEU A 66 -0.78 -2.43 2.21
C LEU A 66 0.29 -3.02 1.30
N LEU A 67 0.59 -2.30 0.23
CA LEU A 67 1.82 -2.48 -0.54
C LEU A 67 2.78 -1.37 -0.12
N CYS A 68 3.94 -1.74 0.40
CA CYS A 68 4.89 -0.82 1.01
C CYS A 68 6.24 -0.85 0.31
N HIS A 69 6.91 0.30 0.26
CA HIS A 69 8.27 0.40 -0.27
C HIS A 69 9.03 1.50 0.48
N GLY A 70 10.28 1.23 0.82
CA GLY A 70 11.16 2.18 1.50
C GLY A 70 12.26 2.71 0.59
N LEU A 71 12.55 3.99 0.70
CA LEU A 71 13.61 4.67 -0.05
C LEU A 71 14.53 5.41 0.93
N LEU A 72 15.82 5.45 0.62
CA LEU A 72 16.77 6.28 1.38
C LEU A 72 16.62 7.73 0.92
N GLY A 73 16.16 8.59 1.81
CA GLY A 73 15.87 9.99 1.49
C GLY A 73 17.08 10.80 1.09
N GLU A 74 18.26 10.47 1.63
CA GLU A 74 19.50 11.18 1.34
C GLU A 74 19.90 11.13 -0.15
N PHE A 75 19.55 10.03 -0.82
CA PHE A 75 19.89 9.82 -2.24
C PHE A 75 18.69 9.95 -3.16
N LEU A 76 17.55 10.32 -2.63
CA LEU A 76 16.31 10.37 -3.37
C LEU A 76 16.21 11.65 -4.18
N ASN A 77 15.85 11.52 -5.45
CA ASN A 77 15.50 12.67 -6.30
C ASN A 77 14.00 12.67 -6.59
N PRO A 78 13.42 13.82 -7.01
CA PRO A 78 11.99 13.91 -7.26
C PRO A 78 11.45 12.95 -8.32
N ALA A 79 12.24 12.66 -9.34
CA ALA A 79 11.82 11.72 -10.39
C ALA A 79 11.71 10.30 -9.85
N GLU A 80 12.65 9.86 -9.05
CA GLU A 80 12.65 8.54 -8.43
C GLU A 80 11.45 8.38 -7.49
N LEU A 81 11.18 9.39 -6.67
CA LEU A 81 10.01 9.36 -5.79
C LEU A 81 8.71 9.26 -6.59
N ARG A 82 8.58 10.06 -7.64
CA ARG A 82 7.39 10.04 -8.51
C ARG A 82 7.20 8.68 -9.15
N MET A 83 8.27 8.11 -9.71
CA MET A 83 8.22 6.79 -10.33
C MET A 83 7.83 5.71 -9.32
N THR A 84 8.35 5.78 -8.11
CA THR A 84 8.00 4.83 -7.04
C THR A 84 6.52 4.93 -6.68
N VAL A 85 6.01 6.13 -6.49
CA VAL A 85 4.59 6.35 -6.17
C VAL A 85 3.70 5.80 -7.28
N VAL A 86 4.00 6.10 -8.53
CA VAL A 86 3.22 5.62 -9.68
C VAL A 86 3.30 4.11 -9.81
N ALA A 87 4.49 3.53 -9.70
CA ALA A 87 4.68 2.08 -9.80
C ALA A 87 3.93 1.34 -8.69
N LEU A 88 4.02 1.85 -7.46
CA LEU A 88 3.33 1.24 -6.33
C LEU A 88 1.81 1.30 -6.51
N ALA A 89 1.29 2.44 -6.95
CA ALA A 89 -0.13 2.60 -7.22
C ALA A 89 -0.62 1.66 -8.31
N LEU A 90 0.14 1.50 -9.39
CA LEU A 90 -0.22 0.60 -10.49
C LEU A 90 -0.24 -0.86 -10.04
N VAL A 91 0.77 -1.30 -9.29
CA VAL A 91 0.83 -2.67 -8.79
C VAL A 91 -0.31 -2.94 -7.79
N ALA A 92 -0.56 -2.01 -6.87
CA ALA A 92 -1.68 -2.15 -5.93
C ALA A 92 -3.02 -2.24 -6.66
N ASP A 93 -3.23 -1.44 -7.70
CA ASP A 93 -4.44 -1.46 -8.51
C ASP A 93 -4.61 -2.78 -9.27
N GLN A 94 -3.50 -3.41 -9.68
CA GLN A 94 -3.54 -4.71 -10.36
C GLN A 94 -3.94 -5.87 -9.43
N ILE A 95 -3.60 -5.79 -8.15
CA ILE A 95 -3.80 -6.89 -7.21
C ILE A 95 -4.99 -6.72 -6.28
N ASP A 96 -5.54 -5.51 -6.16
CA ASP A 96 -6.53 -5.17 -5.15
C ASP A 96 -7.85 -5.92 -5.30
N ASP A 97 -8.40 -6.01 -6.51
CA ASP A 97 -9.67 -6.71 -6.74
C ASP A 97 -9.58 -8.18 -6.41
N GLY A 98 -8.49 -8.84 -6.81
CA GLY A 98 -8.25 -10.25 -6.52
C GLY A 98 -8.09 -10.52 -5.03
N LEU A 99 -7.43 -9.62 -4.30
CA LEU A 99 -7.29 -9.73 -2.85
C LEU A 99 -8.62 -9.55 -2.15
N ALA A 100 -9.42 -8.56 -2.55
CA ALA A 100 -10.75 -8.33 -1.97
C ALA A 100 -11.69 -9.50 -2.23
N GLU A 101 -11.61 -10.09 -3.42
CA GLU A 101 -12.41 -11.27 -3.76
C GLU A 101 -12.05 -12.48 -2.88
N ARG A 102 -10.75 -12.70 -2.62
CA ARG A 102 -10.30 -13.85 -1.82
C ARG A 102 -10.50 -13.65 -0.32
N PHE A 103 -10.25 -12.44 0.18
CA PHE A 103 -10.14 -12.21 1.62
C PHE A 103 -11.19 -11.25 2.16
N GLY A 104 -12.09 -10.77 1.31
CA GLY A 104 -13.09 -9.79 1.70
C GLY A 104 -12.53 -8.38 1.76
N GLY A 105 -13.35 -7.45 2.20
CA GLY A 105 -13.00 -6.05 2.27
C GLY A 105 -13.37 -5.27 1.02
N THR A 106 -12.94 -4.02 0.99
CA THR A 106 -13.22 -3.09 -0.10
C THR A 106 -11.94 -2.52 -0.68
N VAL A 107 -11.98 -2.32 -1.98
CA VAL A 107 -10.92 -1.63 -2.72
C VAL A 107 -11.20 -0.14 -2.68
N HIS A 108 -10.14 0.68 -2.57
CA HIS A 108 -10.30 2.12 -2.61
C HIS A 108 -10.88 2.56 -3.95
N ASP A 109 -11.91 3.41 -3.90
CA ASP A 109 -12.53 4.01 -5.08
C ASP A 109 -12.34 5.51 -5.03
N ALA A 110 -11.46 6.03 -5.86
CA ALA A 110 -11.16 7.45 -5.91
C ALA A 110 -12.40 8.30 -6.26
N SER A 111 -13.32 7.75 -7.05
CA SER A 111 -14.55 8.48 -7.42
C SER A 111 -15.48 8.66 -6.22
N ALA A 112 -15.47 7.75 -5.27
CA ALA A 112 -16.27 7.85 -4.05
C ALA A 112 -15.79 8.98 -3.14
N ASN A 113 -14.51 9.32 -3.19
CA ASN A 113 -13.93 10.40 -2.40
C ASN A 113 -14.16 11.79 -2.99
N LEU A 114 -14.62 11.86 -4.21
CA LEU A 114 -14.92 13.11 -4.90
C LEU A 114 -16.40 13.52 -4.76
N ALA A 115 -17.18 12.64 -4.22
CA ALA A 115 -18.63 12.87 -4.01
C ALA A 115 -18.92 13.61 -2.65
#